data_cfd05a44aba43969b7f12766e3d65879
#
_entry.id   cfd05a44aba43969b7f12766e3d65879
#
_cell.length_a   1.000
_cell.length_b   1.000
_cell.length_c   1.000
_cell.angle_alpha   90.00
_cell.angle_beta   90.00
_cell.angle_gamma   90.00
#
_symmetry.space_group_name_H-M   'P 1'
#
loop_
_entity.id
_entity.type
_entity.pdbx_description
1 polymer ?
#
loop_
_entity_poly.entity_id
_entity_poly.type
_entity_poly.pdbx_seq_one_letter_code
_entity_poly.pdbx_strand_id
1 'polypeptide(L)'
;MLSVVDQLATRADLIPKDPAPELIKSMTWQVSMLAVTVILAALVFGYALRTWRTTGRSEMFWITLGALAAVFYEPLGDYMVDITYHRSGALTSLTGFSGTIPLWVLFMYPVFWGPAILYLVTRLETGLAMKRWMGLFALSIPFTLFFEVPMLQLGLYQYYGSQQPIAVWGYPLWMAFSNTAAIFVVSLLVHAARKTALVRGRPAYLVLLVPSFIIGVGVTTIVPIGLAMSSTTSLLIINLCATVSAVLSVAYAWVGFKMVMPSTPTQSLAAEKDAVAA
;
A
#
# COMPACT_ATOMS: atom_id res chain seq x y z
N MET A 1 -4.08 28.61 31.94
CA MET A 1 -4.34 28.06 30.61
C MET A 1 -2.99 27.60 30.09
N LEU A 2 -2.72 26.28 30.07
CA LEU A 2 -1.49 25.73 29.51
C LEU A 2 -1.44 26.06 28.01
N SER A 3 -0.27 26.42 27.51
CA SER A 3 -0.09 26.70 26.10
C SER A 3 -0.34 25.43 25.27
N VAL A 4 -0.70 25.55 23.99
CA VAL A 4 -0.85 24.40 23.10
C VAL A 4 0.44 23.57 23.06
N VAL A 5 1.60 24.22 23.20
CA VAL A 5 2.91 23.57 23.25
C VAL A 5 3.06 22.72 24.52
N ASP A 6 2.60 23.24 25.69
CA ASP A 6 2.63 22.48 26.96
C ASP A 6 1.66 21.29 26.91
N GLN A 7 0.53 21.43 26.23
CA GLN A 7 -0.43 20.32 26.00
C GLN A 7 0.11 19.25 25.06
N LEU A 8 0.92 19.62 24.07
CA LEU A 8 1.62 18.69 23.19
C LEU A 8 2.79 18.00 23.91
N ALA A 9 3.52 18.73 24.75
CA ALA A 9 4.61 18.16 25.56
C ALA A 9 4.09 17.13 26.59
N THR A 10 2.97 17.42 27.25
CA THR A 10 2.34 16.46 28.19
C THR A 10 1.73 15.24 27.51
N ARG A 11 1.48 15.28 26.20
CA ARG A 11 1.03 14.13 25.41
C ARG A 11 2.15 13.26 24.84
N ALA A 12 3.39 13.73 24.87
CA ALA A 12 4.54 12.94 24.43
C ALA A 12 4.70 11.62 25.22
N ASP A 13 4.21 11.59 26.48
CA ASP A 13 4.19 10.36 27.29
C ASP A 13 3.13 9.33 26.86
N LEU A 14 2.17 9.73 26.04
CA LEU A 14 1.10 8.85 25.52
C LEU A 14 1.47 8.22 24.17
N ILE A 15 2.52 8.71 23.51
CA ILE A 15 3.01 8.12 22.26
C ILE A 15 3.66 6.78 22.60
N PRO A 16 3.26 5.69 21.98
CA PRO A 16 3.89 4.39 22.19
C PRO A 16 5.39 4.52 21.95
N LYS A 17 6.20 4.22 22.98
CA LYS A 17 7.65 4.22 22.82
C LYS A 17 8.02 3.05 21.92
N ASP A 18 8.93 3.29 20.98
CA ASP A 18 9.57 2.23 20.21
C ASP A 18 9.95 1.08 21.15
N PRO A 19 9.57 -0.17 20.83
CA PRO A 19 9.97 -1.30 21.64
C PRO A 19 11.50 -1.39 21.70
N ALA A 20 12.02 -1.85 22.81
CA ALA A 20 13.46 -2.01 23.01
C ALA A 20 14.08 -2.83 21.86
N PRO A 21 15.29 -2.47 21.39
CA PRO A 21 15.94 -3.11 20.23
C PRO A 21 16.25 -4.62 20.40
N GLU A 22 16.00 -5.17 21.56
CA GLU A 22 16.34 -6.54 21.96
C GLU A 22 15.43 -7.64 21.38
N LEU A 23 14.40 -7.26 20.60
CA LEU A 23 13.37 -8.20 20.12
C LEU A 23 13.67 -8.86 18.77
N ILE A 24 14.93 -8.97 18.35
CA ILE A 24 15.24 -9.82 17.19
C ILE A 24 14.97 -11.28 17.52
N LYS A 25 13.88 -11.79 16.97
CA LYS A 25 13.54 -13.20 17.12
C LYS A 25 14.49 -14.12 16.35
N SER A 26 14.96 -13.73 15.18
CA SER A 26 15.88 -14.57 14.38
C SER A 26 16.55 -13.82 13.26
N MET A 27 17.88 -13.74 13.28
CA MET A 27 18.71 -13.25 12.19
C MET A 27 18.58 -14.12 10.94
N THR A 28 18.42 -15.44 11.13
CA THR A 28 18.23 -16.38 10.04
C THR A 28 17.04 -16.00 9.17
N TRP A 29 15.91 -15.60 9.77
CA TRP A 29 14.73 -15.18 9.02
C TRP A 29 14.96 -13.86 8.29
N GLN A 30 15.70 -12.92 8.86
CA GLN A 30 16.04 -11.65 8.20
C GLN A 30 16.89 -11.89 6.94
N VAL A 31 17.93 -12.72 7.05
CA VAL A 31 18.80 -13.07 5.91
C VAL A 31 18.04 -13.89 4.86
N SER A 32 17.23 -14.85 5.28
CA SER A 32 16.41 -15.65 4.36
C SER A 32 15.42 -14.78 3.60
N MET A 33 14.76 -13.84 4.28
CA MET A 33 13.83 -12.91 3.64
C MET A 33 14.55 -11.98 2.66
N LEU A 34 15.75 -11.49 3.01
CA LEU A 34 16.56 -10.72 2.08
C LEU A 34 16.91 -11.54 0.83
N ALA A 35 17.37 -12.77 0.97
CA ALA A 35 17.69 -13.62 -0.17
C ALA A 35 16.47 -13.85 -1.07
N VAL A 36 15.32 -14.19 -0.48
CA VAL A 36 14.07 -14.42 -1.22
C VAL A 36 13.63 -13.15 -1.96
N THR A 37 13.60 -12.00 -1.29
CA THR A 37 13.14 -10.75 -1.91
C THR A 37 14.08 -10.25 -3.00
N VAL A 38 15.40 -10.40 -2.84
CA VAL A 38 16.39 -10.08 -3.88
C VAL A 38 16.19 -10.95 -5.12
N ILE A 39 16.02 -12.26 -4.94
CA ILE A 39 15.79 -13.18 -6.07
C ILE A 39 14.47 -12.82 -6.78
N LEU A 40 13.39 -12.63 -6.04
CA LEU A 40 12.09 -12.26 -6.62
C LEU A 40 12.14 -10.90 -7.32
N ALA A 41 12.79 -9.90 -6.74
CA ALA A 41 12.98 -8.60 -7.36
C ALA A 41 13.78 -8.71 -8.67
N ALA A 42 14.88 -9.50 -8.66
CA ALA A 42 15.67 -9.76 -9.86
C ALA A 42 14.83 -10.43 -10.97
N LEU A 43 13.96 -11.39 -10.61
CA LEU A 43 13.06 -12.03 -11.57
C LEU A 43 12.03 -11.04 -12.14
N VAL A 44 11.42 -10.19 -11.29
CA VAL A 44 10.46 -9.18 -11.73
C VAL A 44 11.12 -8.15 -12.65
N PHE A 45 12.29 -7.61 -12.28
CA PHE A 45 13.01 -6.67 -13.13
C PHE A 45 13.53 -7.35 -14.41
N GLY A 46 14.04 -8.57 -14.32
CA GLY A 46 14.49 -9.35 -15.48
C GLY A 46 13.35 -9.59 -16.47
N TYR A 47 12.17 -9.96 -15.98
CA TYR A 47 10.97 -10.12 -16.82
C TYR A 47 10.52 -8.77 -17.42
N ALA A 48 10.53 -7.70 -16.65
CA ALA A 48 10.17 -6.37 -17.13
C ALA A 48 11.13 -5.88 -18.23
N LEU A 49 12.43 -6.08 -18.04
CA LEU A 49 13.45 -5.73 -19.02
C LEU A 49 13.37 -6.58 -20.29
N ARG A 50 13.14 -7.89 -20.14
CA ARG A 50 12.90 -8.79 -21.27
C ARG A 50 11.68 -8.33 -22.08
N THR A 51 10.57 -8.05 -21.42
CA THR A 51 9.34 -7.55 -22.05
C THR A 51 9.61 -6.26 -22.80
N TRP A 52 10.34 -5.32 -22.21
CA TRP A 52 10.74 -4.09 -22.89
C TRP A 52 11.56 -4.36 -24.15
N ARG A 53 12.59 -5.19 -24.06
CA ARG A 53 13.47 -5.50 -25.20
C ARG A 53 12.75 -6.25 -26.34
N THR A 54 11.78 -7.12 -26.01
CA THR A 54 11.10 -7.95 -27.02
C THR A 54 9.86 -7.30 -27.61
N THR A 55 9.15 -6.45 -26.88
CA THR A 55 7.89 -5.86 -27.31
C THR A 55 7.92 -4.33 -27.48
N GLY A 56 9.01 -3.68 -27.08
CA GLY A 56 9.13 -2.21 -27.00
C GLY A 56 8.32 -1.58 -25.84
N ARG A 57 7.56 -2.36 -25.06
CA ARG A 57 6.72 -1.86 -23.97
C ARG A 57 7.51 -1.77 -22.68
N SER A 58 7.85 -0.57 -22.28
CA SER A 58 8.68 -0.31 -21.08
C SER A 58 7.88 0.01 -19.81
N GLU A 59 6.54 0.09 -19.88
CA GLU A 59 5.70 0.52 -18.75
C GLU A 59 5.91 -0.37 -17.52
N MET A 60 5.99 -1.70 -17.71
CA MET A 60 6.24 -2.62 -16.60
C MET A 60 7.53 -2.28 -15.86
N PHE A 61 8.61 -1.99 -16.59
CA PHE A 61 9.88 -1.62 -15.99
C PHE A 61 9.75 -0.34 -15.15
N TRP A 62 9.11 0.70 -15.69
CA TRP A 62 8.95 1.98 -14.99
C TRP A 62 7.99 1.90 -13.81
N ILE A 63 6.91 1.11 -13.90
CA ILE A 63 6.01 0.83 -12.76
C ILE A 63 6.78 0.11 -11.65
N THR A 64 7.57 -0.91 -11.99
CA THR A 64 8.35 -1.69 -11.02
C THR A 64 9.43 -0.82 -10.35
N LEU A 65 10.09 0.05 -11.12
CA LEU A 65 11.07 1.00 -10.59
C LEU A 65 10.41 2.07 -9.71
N GLY A 66 9.21 2.53 -10.09
CA GLY A 66 8.42 3.43 -9.26
C GLY A 66 7.95 2.77 -7.96
N ALA A 67 7.57 1.49 -8.01
CA ALA A 67 7.26 0.71 -6.83
C ALA A 67 8.47 0.59 -5.89
N LEU A 68 9.67 0.34 -6.43
CA LEU A 68 10.91 0.37 -5.64
C LEU A 68 11.13 1.73 -4.97
N ALA A 69 10.92 2.83 -5.71
CA ALA A 69 11.07 4.18 -5.17
C ALA A 69 10.06 4.52 -4.05
N ALA A 70 8.92 3.82 -4.00
CA ALA A 70 7.93 4.03 -2.95
C ALA A 70 8.43 3.61 -1.55
N VAL A 71 9.50 2.84 -1.45
CA VAL A 71 10.12 2.48 -0.16
C VAL A 71 10.56 3.71 0.65
N PHE A 72 10.82 4.84 0.01
CA PHE A 72 11.14 6.09 0.73
C PHE A 72 9.99 6.60 1.60
N TYR A 73 8.77 6.13 1.38
CA TYR A 73 7.63 6.41 2.25
C TYR A 73 7.63 5.56 3.53
N GLU A 74 8.26 4.39 3.51
CA GLU A 74 8.20 3.40 4.61
C GLU A 74 8.49 4.01 5.99
N PRO A 75 9.59 4.78 6.20
CA PRO A 75 9.89 5.34 7.53
C PRO A 75 8.78 6.25 8.07
N LEU A 76 8.06 6.96 7.19
CA LEU A 76 6.93 7.80 7.58
C LEU A 76 5.68 6.96 7.81
N GLY A 77 5.42 6.00 6.94
CA GLY A 77 4.28 5.08 7.06
C GLY A 77 4.34 4.30 8.37
N ASP A 78 5.48 3.70 8.66
CA ASP A 78 5.72 2.93 9.88
C ASP A 78 5.53 3.76 11.14
N TYR A 79 6.05 5.00 11.14
CA TYR A 79 5.86 5.93 12.24
C TYR A 79 4.37 6.23 12.49
N MET A 80 3.58 6.38 11.43
CA MET A 80 2.15 6.71 11.53
C MET A 80 1.30 5.56 12.08
N VAL A 81 1.78 4.31 11.99
CA VAL A 81 0.99 3.11 12.31
C VAL A 81 1.64 2.22 13.35
N ASP A 82 2.67 2.75 14.04
CA ASP A 82 3.38 2.04 15.10
C ASP A 82 3.98 0.70 14.62
N ILE A 83 4.65 0.70 13.46
CA ILE A 83 5.45 -0.44 12.99
C ILE A 83 6.91 -0.21 13.39
N THR A 84 7.58 -1.28 13.78
CA THR A 84 9.02 -1.29 13.99
C THR A 84 9.65 -2.56 13.44
N TYR A 85 10.85 -2.40 12.89
CA TYR A 85 11.71 -3.49 12.45
C TYR A 85 12.81 -3.73 13.47
N HIS A 86 13.27 -4.95 13.55
CA HIS A 86 14.35 -5.31 14.45
C HIS A 86 15.68 -4.68 14.01
N ARG A 87 16.34 -3.96 14.91
CA ARG A 87 17.49 -3.08 14.59
C ARG A 87 18.84 -3.76 14.66
N SER A 88 19.01 -4.79 15.48
CA SER A 88 20.34 -5.36 15.74
C SER A 88 20.77 -6.34 14.66
N GLY A 89 21.89 -6.03 13.99
CA GLY A 89 22.58 -6.91 13.04
C GLY A 89 21.93 -7.05 11.66
N ALA A 90 20.76 -6.47 11.41
CA ALA A 90 20.14 -6.51 10.10
C ALA A 90 20.87 -5.60 9.11
N LEU A 91 21.00 -6.05 7.86
CA LEU A 91 21.38 -5.16 6.77
C LEU A 91 20.25 -4.16 6.56
N THR A 92 20.57 -2.87 6.60
CA THR A 92 19.59 -1.78 6.60
C THR A 92 19.66 -1.00 5.30
N SER A 93 18.49 -0.50 4.82
CA SER A 93 18.38 0.32 3.63
C SER A 93 18.24 1.81 3.96
N LEU A 94 17.33 2.14 4.85
CA LEU A 94 16.95 3.51 5.19
C LEU A 94 16.86 3.65 6.72
N THR A 95 17.11 4.85 7.23
CA THR A 95 16.87 5.21 8.62
C THR A 95 16.09 6.52 8.65
N GLY A 96 15.01 6.56 9.42
CA GLY A 96 14.19 7.76 9.55
C GLY A 96 13.18 7.60 10.68
N PHE A 97 12.48 8.66 10.99
CA PHE A 97 11.41 8.82 12.00
C PHE A 97 11.40 7.79 13.15
N SER A 98 10.81 6.61 12.96
CA SER A 98 10.63 5.58 13.99
C SER A 98 11.72 4.50 13.99
N GLY A 99 12.67 4.52 13.06
CA GLY A 99 13.68 3.47 13.08
C GLY A 99 14.39 3.20 11.76
N THR A 100 14.90 2.00 11.66
CA THR A 100 15.72 1.54 10.54
C THR A 100 14.97 0.50 9.74
N ILE A 101 14.87 0.72 8.44
CA ILE A 101 14.19 -0.19 7.50
C ILE A 101 15.19 -1.25 7.03
N PRO A 102 14.89 -2.55 7.17
CA PRO A 102 15.74 -3.62 6.68
C PRO A 102 15.86 -3.59 5.15
N LEU A 103 16.99 -4.07 4.64
CA LEU A 103 17.25 -4.10 3.20
C LEU A 103 16.26 -5.00 2.43
N TRP A 104 15.72 -6.04 3.06
CA TRP A 104 14.73 -6.89 2.40
C TRP A 104 13.43 -6.16 2.07
N VAL A 105 13.04 -5.14 2.83
CA VAL A 105 11.86 -4.30 2.55
C VAL A 105 12.04 -3.57 1.23
N LEU A 106 13.23 -3.01 0.97
CA LEU A 106 13.54 -2.35 -0.30
C LEU A 106 13.23 -3.27 -1.49
N PHE A 107 13.67 -4.53 -1.43
CA PHE A 107 13.46 -5.49 -2.51
C PHE A 107 12.04 -6.07 -2.53
N MET A 108 11.31 -6.01 -1.43
CA MET A 108 9.91 -6.44 -1.36
C MET A 108 8.96 -5.52 -2.13
N TYR A 109 9.22 -4.21 -2.12
CA TYR A 109 8.37 -3.22 -2.78
C TYR A 109 8.14 -3.51 -4.28
N PRO A 110 9.17 -3.70 -5.12
CA PRO A 110 8.95 -4.02 -6.54
C PRO A 110 8.26 -5.38 -6.75
N VAL A 111 8.44 -6.34 -5.83
CA VAL A 111 7.82 -7.66 -5.90
C VAL A 111 6.32 -7.59 -5.59
N PHE A 112 5.96 -6.84 -4.56
CA PHE A 112 4.58 -6.78 -4.09
C PHE A 112 3.72 -5.82 -4.93
N TRP A 113 4.22 -4.60 -5.18
CA TRP A 113 3.46 -3.55 -5.85
C TRP A 113 3.53 -3.63 -7.37
N GLY A 114 4.71 -3.87 -7.95
CA GLY A 114 4.92 -3.80 -9.40
C GLY A 114 4.01 -4.73 -10.20
N PRO A 115 4.06 -6.05 -9.98
CA PRO A 115 3.23 -7.02 -10.71
C PRO A 115 1.74 -6.84 -10.43
N ALA A 116 1.34 -6.49 -9.20
CA ALA A 116 -0.06 -6.29 -8.83
C ALA A 116 -0.67 -5.09 -9.58
N ILE A 117 0.03 -3.94 -9.59
CA ILE A 117 -0.39 -2.75 -10.32
C ILE A 117 -0.49 -3.07 -11.81
N LEU A 118 0.51 -3.70 -12.40
CA LEU A 118 0.49 -4.06 -13.82
C LEU A 118 -0.68 -4.99 -14.17
N TYR A 119 -0.90 -6.02 -13.36
CA TYR A 119 -2.02 -6.95 -13.54
C TYR A 119 -3.36 -6.21 -13.57
N LEU A 120 -3.61 -5.36 -12.59
CA LEU A 120 -4.85 -4.59 -12.51
C LEU A 120 -4.99 -3.59 -13.65
N VAL A 121 -3.92 -2.87 -14.03
CA VAL A 121 -3.92 -1.97 -15.19
C VAL A 121 -4.29 -2.72 -16.46
N THR A 122 -3.70 -3.90 -16.70
CA THR A 122 -4.03 -4.74 -17.87
C THR A 122 -5.49 -5.18 -17.85
N ARG A 123 -6.03 -5.53 -16.67
CA ARG A 123 -7.46 -5.89 -16.54
C ARG A 123 -8.40 -4.71 -16.79
N LEU A 124 -8.01 -3.50 -16.37
CA LEU A 124 -8.77 -2.27 -16.66
C LEU A 124 -8.78 -1.98 -18.17
N GLU A 125 -7.69 -2.25 -18.89
CA GLU A 125 -7.62 -2.10 -20.35
C GLU A 125 -8.57 -3.07 -21.09
N THR A 126 -8.77 -4.26 -20.55
CA THR A 126 -9.68 -5.26 -21.13
C THR A 126 -11.15 -5.08 -20.72
N GLY A 127 -11.50 -3.97 -20.06
CA GLY A 127 -12.88 -3.65 -19.72
C GLY A 127 -13.39 -4.39 -18.47
N LEU A 128 -12.62 -4.39 -17.40
CA LEU A 128 -13.00 -5.00 -16.12
C LEU A 128 -14.28 -4.37 -15.55
N ALA A 129 -15.30 -5.18 -15.28
CA ALA A 129 -16.54 -4.71 -14.68
C ALA A 129 -16.38 -4.39 -13.19
N MET A 130 -17.14 -3.40 -12.66
CA MET A 130 -17.14 -3.00 -11.27
C MET A 130 -17.29 -4.18 -10.28
N LYS A 131 -18.22 -5.11 -10.56
CA LYS A 131 -18.43 -6.29 -9.69
C LYS A 131 -17.15 -7.13 -9.56
N ARG A 132 -16.43 -7.34 -10.67
CA ARG A 132 -15.16 -8.09 -10.65
C ARG A 132 -14.06 -7.29 -9.98
N TRP A 133 -14.01 -5.97 -10.19
CA TRP A 133 -13.08 -5.08 -9.52
C TRP A 133 -13.20 -5.17 -8.00
N MET A 134 -14.40 -4.99 -7.47
CA MET A 134 -14.66 -5.10 -6.03
C MET A 134 -14.48 -6.53 -5.51
N GLY A 135 -14.75 -7.54 -6.33
CA GLY A 135 -14.46 -8.93 -5.99
C GLY A 135 -12.95 -9.20 -5.83
N LEU A 136 -12.12 -8.66 -6.74
CA LEU A 136 -10.66 -8.74 -6.62
C LEU A 136 -10.18 -7.96 -5.39
N PHE A 137 -10.76 -6.77 -5.11
CA PHE A 137 -10.45 -6.02 -3.91
C PHE A 137 -10.71 -6.84 -2.64
N ALA A 138 -11.90 -7.43 -2.53
CA ALA A 138 -12.26 -8.27 -1.38
C ALA A 138 -11.35 -9.50 -1.24
N LEU A 139 -10.95 -10.13 -2.36
CA LEU A 139 -10.03 -11.26 -2.36
C LEU A 139 -8.60 -10.86 -1.97
N SER A 140 -8.18 -9.63 -2.26
CA SER A 140 -6.83 -9.15 -1.93
C SER A 140 -6.63 -8.97 -0.43
N ILE A 141 -7.69 -8.77 0.36
CA ILE A 141 -7.60 -8.62 1.82
C ILE A 141 -7.07 -9.90 2.49
N PRO A 142 -7.71 -11.08 2.33
CA PRO A 142 -7.16 -12.32 2.88
C PRO A 142 -5.81 -12.70 2.26
N PHE A 143 -5.55 -12.31 1.02
CA PHE A 143 -4.25 -12.51 0.40
C PHE A 143 -3.15 -11.68 1.09
N THR A 144 -3.44 -10.42 1.45
CA THR A 144 -2.51 -9.61 2.24
C THR A 144 -2.24 -10.27 3.59
N LEU A 145 -3.27 -10.74 4.31
CA LEU A 145 -3.10 -11.45 5.57
C LEU A 145 -2.24 -12.72 5.43
N PHE A 146 -2.42 -13.46 4.34
CA PHE A 146 -1.65 -14.68 4.06
C PHE A 146 -0.14 -14.41 3.96
N PHE A 147 0.28 -13.25 3.48
CA PHE A 147 1.68 -12.86 3.41
C PHE A 147 2.18 -12.17 4.68
N GLU A 148 1.42 -11.23 5.21
CA GLU A 148 1.86 -10.37 6.31
C GLU A 148 1.90 -11.11 7.66
N VAL A 149 0.89 -11.95 7.94
CA VAL A 149 0.83 -12.67 9.22
C VAL A 149 2.03 -13.60 9.44
N PRO A 150 2.47 -14.42 8.47
CA PRO A 150 3.70 -15.19 8.64
C PRO A 150 4.94 -14.35 8.93
N MET A 151 5.09 -13.20 8.28
CA MET A 151 6.23 -12.29 8.51
C MET A 151 6.25 -11.76 9.94
N LEU A 152 5.09 -11.39 10.49
CA LEU A 152 4.94 -11.01 11.90
C LEU A 152 5.27 -12.17 12.84
N GLN A 153 4.75 -13.38 12.57
CA GLN A 153 4.99 -14.56 13.41
C GLN A 153 6.47 -15.00 13.40
N LEU A 154 7.16 -14.79 12.28
CA LEU A 154 8.60 -15.01 12.15
C LEU A 154 9.43 -13.89 12.81
N GLY A 155 8.80 -12.81 13.25
CA GLY A 155 9.46 -11.68 13.90
C GLY A 155 10.31 -10.86 12.95
N LEU A 156 9.90 -10.73 11.68
CA LEU A 156 10.56 -9.85 10.72
C LEU A 156 10.31 -8.38 11.02
N TYR A 157 9.11 -8.08 11.52
CA TYR A 157 8.69 -6.78 12.02
C TYR A 157 7.57 -6.97 13.05
N GLN A 158 7.15 -5.91 13.71
CA GLN A 158 6.04 -5.94 14.65
C GLN A 158 5.28 -4.61 14.66
N TYR A 159 3.99 -4.69 14.98
CA TYR A 159 3.23 -3.55 15.43
C TYR A 159 3.44 -3.41 16.93
N TYR A 160 3.81 -2.21 17.39
CA TYR A 160 4.01 -1.93 18.80
C TYR A 160 2.87 -1.10 19.37
N GLY A 161 2.85 -0.93 20.67
CA GLY A 161 1.74 -0.29 21.38
C GLY A 161 0.58 -1.26 21.66
N SER A 162 0.00 -1.12 22.84
CA SER A 162 -1.09 -1.98 23.33
C SER A 162 -2.45 -1.71 22.64
N GLN A 163 -2.49 -0.80 21.68
CA GLN A 163 -3.73 -0.20 21.18
C GLN A 163 -4.05 -0.57 19.71
N GLN A 164 -3.35 -1.55 19.13
CA GLN A 164 -3.65 -1.96 17.76
C GLN A 164 -5.06 -2.55 17.64
N PRO A 165 -5.98 -1.90 16.89
CA PRO A 165 -7.36 -2.31 16.84
C PRO A 165 -7.56 -3.51 15.92
N ILE A 166 -8.46 -4.41 16.29
CA ILE A 166 -8.96 -5.51 15.47
C ILE A 166 -7.81 -6.27 14.78
N ALA A 167 -6.88 -6.81 15.59
CA ALA A 167 -5.74 -7.53 15.06
C ALA A 167 -6.05 -9.02 14.85
N VAL A 168 -5.59 -9.57 13.72
CA VAL A 168 -5.61 -11.01 13.41
C VAL A 168 -4.17 -11.51 13.50
N TRP A 169 -3.88 -12.30 14.53
CA TRP A 169 -2.52 -12.80 14.86
C TRP A 169 -1.47 -11.67 14.85
N GLY A 170 -1.81 -10.54 15.46
CA GLY A 170 -0.93 -9.37 15.58
C GLY A 170 -0.95 -8.41 14.37
N TYR A 171 -1.60 -8.78 13.26
CA TYR A 171 -1.74 -7.91 12.10
C TYR A 171 -3.05 -7.12 12.16
N PRO A 172 -3.04 -5.77 12.16
CA PRO A 172 -4.24 -4.96 12.20
C PRO A 172 -5.04 -5.10 10.90
N LEU A 173 -6.32 -5.50 11.02
CA LEU A 173 -7.15 -5.76 9.84
C LEU A 173 -7.35 -4.52 8.94
N TRP A 174 -7.46 -3.33 9.52
CA TRP A 174 -7.59 -2.09 8.77
C TRP A 174 -6.40 -1.83 7.83
N MET A 175 -5.20 -2.30 8.19
CA MET A 175 -4.02 -2.20 7.34
C MET A 175 -4.15 -3.05 6.07
N ALA A 176 -4.77 -4.23 6.14
CA ALA A 176 -5.05 -5.03 4.94
C ALA A 176 -5.94 -4.28 3.95
N PHE A 177 -6.93 -3.52 4.45
CA PHE A 177 -7.75 -2.65 3.60
C PHE A 177 -6.95 -1.51 2.99
N SER A 178 -6.10 -0.84 3.77
CA SER A 178 -5.28 0.27 3.31
C SER A 178 -4.27 -0.18 2.24
N ASN A 179 -3.53 -1.26 2.47
CA ASN A 179 -2.58 -1.83 1.51
C ASN A 179 -3.29 -2.25 0.21
N THR A 180 -4.45 -2.90 0.33
CA THR A 180 -5.27 -3.25 -0.85
C THR A 180 -5.72 -2.00 -1.60
N ALA A 181 -6.25 -0.99 -0.90
CA ALA A 181 -6.70 0.25 -1.52
C ALA A 181 -5.57 0.95 -2.27
N ALA A 182 -4.38 1.00 -1.69
CA ALA A 182 -3.23 1.62 -2.33
C ALA A 182 -2.91 0.92 -3.68
N ILE A 183 -2.86 -0.41 -3.76
CA ILE A 183 -2.65 -1.14 -5.02
C ILE A 183 -3.75 -0.82 -6.03
N PHE A 184 -5.02 -0.89 -5.61
CA PHE A 184 -6.16 -0.71 -6.50
C PHE A 184 -6.27 0.72 -7.02
N VAL A 185 -6.20 1.71 -6.14
CA VAL A 185 -6.31 3.13 -6.54
C VAL A 185 -5.12 3.57 -7.38
N VAL A 186 -3.90 3.14 -7.02
CA VAL A 186 -2.71 3.40 -7.84
C VAL A 186 -2.86 2.81 -9.24
N SER A 187 -3.43 1.60 -9.35
CA SER A 187 -3.68 0.98 -10.66
C SER A 187 -4.67 1.80 -11.51
N LEU A 188 -5.73 2.36 -10.90
CA LEU A 188 -6.65 3.26 -11.58
C LEU A 188 -5.96 4.55 -12.03
N LEU A 189 -5.17 5.15 -11.16
CA LEU A 189 -4.44 6.39 -11.46
C LEU A 189 -3.38 6.18 -12.54
N VAL A 190 -2.66 5.06 -12.51
CA VAL A 190 -1.71 4.67 -13.58
C VAL A 190 -2.45 4.45 -14.90
N HIS A 191 -3.59 3.72 -14.88
CA HIS A 191 -4.42 3.50 -16.06
C HIS A 191 -4.91 4.83 -16.66
N ALA A 192 -5.36 5.76 -15.83
CA ALA A 192 -5.78 7.09 -16.27
C ALA A 192 -4.59 7.90 -16.79
N ALA A 193 -3.47 7.95 -16.06
CA ALA A 193 -2.28 8.72 -16.41
C ALA A 193 -1.68 8.30 -17.76
N ARG A 194 -1.68 7.00 -18.09
CA ARG A 194 -1.18 6.47 -19.38
C ARG A 194 -1.92 7.03 -20.59
N LYS A 195 -3.17 7.49 -20.42
CA LYS A 195 -3.98 8.08 -21.48
C LYS A 195 -3.68 9.57 -21.67
N THR A 196 -3.02 10.20 -20.71
CA THR A 196 -2.69 11.63 -20.78
C THR A 196 -1.49 11.91 -21.67
N ALA A 197 -1.37 13.14 -22.16
CA ALA A 197 -0.20 13.62 -22.92
C ALA A 197 1.10 13.56 -22.10
N LEU A 198 1.01 13.61 -20.76
CA LEU A 198 2.17 13.54 -19.87
C LEU A 198 2.89 12.20 -19.96
N VAL A 199 2.16 11.07 -19.97
CA VAL A 199 2.74 9.71 -19.94
C VAL A 199 2.77 9.08 -21.33
N ARG A 200 1.84 9.45 -22.21
CA ARG A 200 1.79 8.92 -23.58
C ARG A 200 3.10 9.19 -24.32
N GLY A 201 3.81 8.14 -24.71
CA GLY A 201 5.14 8.22 -25.32
C GLY A 201 6.29 8.54 -24.36
N ARG A 202 6.02 8.72 -23.06
CA ARG A 202 7.01 8.99 -22.02
C ARG A 202 6.77 8.15 -20.77
N PRO A 203 6.76 6.80 -20.88
CA PRO A 203 6.41 5.91 -19.76
C PRO A 203 7.35 6.06 -18.55
N ALA A 204 8.55 6.63 -18.72
CA ALA A 204 9.49 6.90 -17.63
C ALA A 204 8.89 7.80 -16.52
N TYR A 205 7.91 8.64 -16.81
CA TYR A 205 7.23 9.42 -15.77
C TYR A 205 6.50 8.55 -14.72
N LEU A 206 6.22 7.29 -15.04
CA LEU A 206 5.64 6.36 -14.08
C LEU A 206 6.55 6.11 -12.86
N VAL A 207 7.86 6.31 -13.01
CA VAL A 207 8.81 6.19 -11.88
C VAL A 207 8.55 7.22 -10.78
N LEU A 208 8.01 8.37 -11.12
CA LEU A 208 7.62 9.42 -10.17
C LEU A 208 6.15 9.32 -9.76
N LEU A 209 5.27 8.99 -10.69
CA LEU A 209 3.83 8.95 -10.44
C LEU A 209 3.44 7.78 -9.52
N VAL A 210 4.03 6.60 -9.70
CA VAL A 210 3.68 5.42 -8.88
C VAL A 210 3.96 5.66 -7.40
N PRO A 211 5.16 6.07 -6.95
CA PRO A 211 5.39 6.35 -5.54
C PRO A 211 4.53 7.50 -5.02
N SER A 212 4.32 8.57 -5.81
CA SER A 212 3.46 9.67 -5.41
C SER A 212 2.02 9.23 -5.15
N PHE A 213 1.51 8.32 -5.99
CA PHE A 213 0.16 7.78 -5.82
C PHE A 213 0.09 6.81 -4.62
N ILE A 214 1.10 5.96 -4.41
CA ILE A 214 1.19 5.07 -3.24
C ILE A 214 1.16 5.90 -1.95
N ILE A 215 2.01 6.94 -1.88
CA ILE A 215 2.08 7.84 -0.73
C ILE A 215 0.74 8.54 -0.52
N GLY A 216 0.16 9.11 -1.56
CA GLY A 216 -1.11 9.85 -1.46
C GLY A 216 -2.25 9.00 -0.93
N VAL A 217 -2.41 7.78 -1.45
CA VAL A 217 -3.47 6.85 -1.00
C VAL A 217 -3.15 6.31 0.39
N GLY A 218 -1.89 5.92 0.63
CA GLY A 218 -1.45 5.39 1.92
C GLY A 218 -1.71 6.40 3.04
N VAL A 219 -1.21 7.63 2.89
CA VAL A 219 -1.42 8.69 3.91
C VAL A 219 -2.91 8.91 4.17
N THR A 220 -3.72 9.08 3.13
CA THR A 220 -5.15 9.41 3.32
C THR A 220 -5.97 8.30 3.96
N THR A 221 -5.61 7.04 3.76
CA THR A 221 -6.27 5.89 4.40
C THR A 221 -5.75 5.60 5.81
N ILE A 222 -4.52 6.00 6.12
CA ILE A 222 -3.86 5.75 7.42
C ILE A 222 -4.11 6.88 8.42
N VAL A 223 -4.20 8.13 7.97
CA VAL A 223 -4.32 9.31 8.84
C VAL A 223 -5.38 9.20 9.93
N PRO A 224 -6.63 8.73 9.68
CA PRO A 224 -7.62 8.65 10.74
C PRO A 224 -7.17 7.79 11.93
N ILE A 225 -6.65 6.60 11.65
CA ILE A 225 -6.18 5.69 12.71
C ILE A 225 -4.86 6.15 13.33
N GLY A 226 -3.90 6.62 12.53
CA GLY A 226 -2.62 7.14 13.03
C GLY A 226 -2.79 8.31 13.99
N LEU A 227 -3.68 9.25 13.67
CA LEU A 227 -4.02 10.34 14.57
C LEU A 227 -4.69 9.84 15.86
N ALA A 228 -5.59 8.85 15.77
CA ALA A 228 -6.22 8.30 16.96
C ALA A 228 -5.22 7.60 17.86
N MET A 229 -4.34 6.76 17.33
CA MET A 229 -3.31 6.04 18.11
C MET A 229 -2.33 6.99 18.79
N SER A 230 -1.96 8.10 18.14
CA SER A 230 -1.06 9.10 18.68
C SER A 230 -1.71 10.12 19.64
N SER A 231 -3.05 10.22 19.68
CA SER A 231 -3.76 11.28 20.43
C SER A 231 -4.65 10.81 21.57
N THR A 232 -4.99 9.51 21.65
CA THR A 232 -5.90 8.99 22.68
C THR A 232 -5.56 7.56 23.09
N THR A 233 -5.91 7.21 24.32
CA THR A 233 -5.88 5.83 24.84
C THR A 233 -7.26 5.16 24.79
N SER A 234 -8.29 5.84 24.28
CA SER A 234 -9.64 5.29 24.17
C SER A 234 -9.73 4.26 23.04
N LEU A 235 -9.82 2.98 23.40
CA LEU A 235 -10.00 1.89 22.43
C LEU A 235 -11.24 2.08 21.54
N LEU A 236 -12.30 2.71 22.06
CA LEU A 236 -13.49 3.01 21.26
C LEU A 236 -13.15 3.96 20.09
N ILE A 237 -12.46 5.06 20.39
CA ILE A 237 -12.07 6.05 19.38
C ILE A 237 -11.12 5.41 18.37
N ILE A 238 -10.13 4.64 18.83
CA ILE A 238 -9.16 3.96 17.99
C ILE A 238 -9.88 2.97 17.04
N ASN A 239 -10.80 2.15 17.56
CA ASN A 239 -11.58 1.22 16.73
C ASN A 239 -12.49 1.93 15.72
N LEU A 240 -13.12 3.06 16.10
CA LEU A 240 -13.91 3.87 15.17
C LEU A 240 -13.03 4.43 14.05
N CYS A 241 -11.87 4.97 14.37
CA CYS A 241 -10.92 5.48 13.35
C CYS A 241 -10.36 4.38 12.46
N ALA A 242 -10.09 3.19 13.00
CA ALA A 242 -9.71 2.02 12.20
C ALA A 242 -10.82 1.61 11.22
N THR A 243 -12.07 1.65 11.69
CA THR A 243 -13.23 1.40 10.83
C THR A 243 -13.34 2.46 9.73
N VAL A 244 -13.16 3.75 10.07
CA VAL A 244 -13.13 4.83 9.08
C VAL A 244 -12.02 4.60 8.05
N SER A 245 -10.81 4.23 8.46
CA SER A 245 -9.71 3.91 7.54
C SER A 245 -10.07 2.77 6.58
N ALA A 246 -10.69 1.71 7.07
CA ALA A 246 -11.14 0.59 6.23
C ALA A 246 -12.26 1.02 5.26
N VAL A 247 -13.24 1.79 5.73
CA VAL A 247 -14.34 2.32 4.87
C VAL A 247 -13.81 3.26 3.80
N LEU A 248 -12.88 4.16 4.14
CA LEU A 248 -12.21 5.04 3.16
C LEU A 248 -11.47 4.23 2.10
N SER A 249 -10.80 3.15 2.49
CA SER A 249 -10.10 2.25 1.58
C SER A 249 -11.05 1.64 0.53
N VAL A 250 -12.20 1.14 0.98
CA VAL A 250 -13.25 0.60 0.09
C VAL A 250 -13.84 1.70 -0.78
N ALA A 251 -14.13 2.87 -0.19
CA ALA A 251 -14.72 4.00 -0.90
C ALA A 251 -13.80 4.50 -2.01
N TYR A 252 -12.49 4.64 -1.76
CA TYR A 252 -11.52 5.04 -2.76
C TYR A 252 -11.44 4.05 -3.94
N ALA A 253 -11.44 2.74 -3.67
CA ALA A 253 -11.45 1.75 -4.74
C ALA A 253 -12.74 1.80 -5.57
N TRP A 254 -13.89 2.00 -4.92
CA TRP A 254 -15.19 2.04 -5.58
C TRP A 254 -15.44 3.35 -6.34
N VAL A 255 -15.21 4.51 -5.68
CA VAL A 255 -15.39 5.83 -6.30
C VAL A 255 -14.37 6.03 -7.41
N GLY A 256 -13.09 5.71 -7.14
CA GLY A 256 -12.02 5.82 -8.12
C GLY A 256 -12.32 5.02 -9.40
N PHE A 257 -12.85 3.81 -9.26
CA PHE A 257 -13.27 3.03 -10.42
C PHE A 257 -14.37 3.74 -11.23
N LYS A 258 -15.41 4.27 -10.57
CA LYS A 258 -16.48 5.02 -11.25
C LYS A 258 -15.99 6.27 -11.97
N MET A 259 -14.97 6.94 -11.40
CA MET A 259 -14.40 8.15 -12.01
C MET A 259 -13.51 7.86 -13.21
N VAL A 260 -12.79 6.73 -13.19
CA VAL A 260 -11.79 6.39 -14.22
C VAL A 260 -12.38 5.53 -15.34
N MET A 261 -13.30 4.63 -15.00
CA MET A 261 -13.93 3.72 -15.96
C MET A 261 -15.31 4.24 -16.35
N PRO A 262 -15.51 4.65 -17.61
CA PRO A 262 -16.83 5.10 -18.07
C PRO A 262 -17.86 3.96 -17.93
N SER A 263 -19.08 4.32 -17.51
CA SER A 263 -20.21 3.41 -17.57
C SER A 263 -20.36 2.93 -19.01
N THR A 264 -20.39 1.62 -19.22
CA THR A 264 -20.51 1.01 -20.56
C THR A 264 -21.77 1.55 -21.24
N PRO A 265 -21.71 2.03 -22.50
CA PRO A 265 -22.85 2.64 -23.20
C PRO A 265 -24.04 1.70 -23.46
N THR A 266 -23.97 0.45 -23.06
CA THR A 266 -24.95 -0.60 -23.38
C THR A 266 -26.36 -0.32 -22.84
N GLN A 267 -26.51 0.57 -21.87
CA GLN A 267 -27.84 0.99 -21.36
C GLN A 267 -28.42 2.18 -22.11
N SER A 268 -27.62 3.05 -22.75
CA SER A 268 -28.13 4.19 -23.53
C SER A 268 -28.69 3.73 -24.88
N LEU A 269 -28.06 2.77 -25.53
CA LEU A 269 -28.54 2.22 -26.80
C LEU A 269 -29.81 1.37 -26.67
N ALA A 270 -30.03 0.71 -25.52
CA ALA A 270 -31.28 0.01 -25.24
C ALA A 270 -32.40 1.01 -24.98
N ALA A 271 -32.17 2.03 -24.16
CA ALA A 271 -33.14 3.09 -23.88
C ALA A 271 -33.50 3.93 -25.13
N GLU A 272 -32.51 4.17 -26.01
CA GLU A 272 -32.73 4.89 -27.27
C GLU A 272 -33.50 4.03 -28.30
N LYS A 273 -33.29 2.71 -28.34
CA LYS A 273 -34.08 1.80 -29.18
C LYS A 273 -35.52 1.67 -28.67
N ASP A 274 -35.72 1.64 -27.35
CA ASP A 274 -37.07 1.59 -26.77
C ASP A 274 -37.81 2.93 -26.94
N ALA A 275 -37.10 4.06 -26.93
CA ALA A 275 -37.67 5.39 -27.19
C ALA A 275 -37.99 5.65 -28.69
N VAL A 276 -37.35 4.94 -29.62
CA VAL A 276 -37.62 5.05 -31.06
C VAL A 276 -38.72 4.05 -31.47
N ALA A 277 -39.00 3.03 -30.65
CA ALA A 277 -40.03 2.03 -30.87
C ALA A 277 -41.40 2.40 -30.26
N ALA A 278 -41.48 3.44 -29.46
CA ALA A 278 -42.71 4.02 -28.88
C ALA A 278 -43.16 5.27 -29.64
#